data_322941e291408e3acf2472f7cb9f98e9
#
_entry.id   322941e291408e3acf2472f7cb9f98e9
#
_cell.length_a   1.000
_cell.length_b   1.000
_cell.length_c   1.000
_cell.angle_alpha   90.00
_cell.angle_beta   90.00
_cell.angle_gamma   90.00
#
_symmetry.space_group_name_H-M   'P 1'
#
loop_
_entity.id
_entity.type
_entity.pdbx_description
1 polymer ?
#
loop_
_entity_poly.entity_id
_entity_poly.type
_entity_poly.pdbx_seq_one_letter_code
_entity_poly.pdbx_strand_id
1 'polypeptide(L)'
;MIAAARKIRMGFVGGGEGAFIAQAHRQAAGLDGRFELVCGAFSRDAQNNQRSGAALGLPAQRCYDSWQDMLAAESMLSPDQRMELLVIVTPNHLHAPVASAALSAGFHVFSEKPAALNLAEVQALERVVSRSQRIYALAHTYLGYAMVWQAREMVASGVIGRLRKVLVEYPQGWLSTDVAGQGNKQADWRDNPEQSGIGGCIGDIGTHAFSLAEFVAGQPIQFISAMLGSHLSSRQLDDDASMLFKMADGASGVLIASQV
;
A
#
# COMPACT_ATOMS: atom_id res chain seq x y z
N MET A 1 -13.28 -7.86 -34.93
CA MET A 1 -12.73 -8.42 -33.68
C MET A 1 -11.67 -7.45 -33.19
N ILE A 2 -11.88 -6.81 -32.03
CA ILE A 2 -10.82 -6.03 -31.39
C ILE A 2 -9.78 -7.07 -30.96
N ALA A 3 -8.55 -6.96 -31.44
CA ALA A 3 -7.45 -7.83 -31.00
C ALA A 3 -7.37 -7.75 -29.47
N ALA A 4 -7.40 -8.90 -28.80
CA ALA A 4 -7.25 -8.92 -27.35
C ALA A 4 -5.95 -8.21 -26.99
N ALA A 5 -6.04 -7.15 -26.18
CA ALA A 5 -4.86 -6.41 -25.76
C ALA A 5 -3.94 -7.37 -25.01
N ARG A 6 -2.63 -7.30 -25.29
CA ARG A 6 -1.62 -8.09 -24.60
C ARG A 6 -1.70 -7.86 -23.09
N LYS A 7 -1.61 -8.92 -22.31
CA LYS A 7 -1.56 -8.81 -20.84
C LYS A 7 -0.28 -8.16 -20.36
N ILE A 8 -0.39 -7.41 -19.27
CA ILE A 8 0.75 -6.86 -18.54
C ILE A 8 1.30 -7.95 -17.62
N ARG A 9 2.57 -8.28 -17.78
CA ARG A 9 3.24 -9.27 -16.94
C ARG A 9 3.59 -8.65 -15.60
N MET A 10 3.03 -9.21 -14.52
CA MET A 10 3.29 -8.74 -13.15
C MET A 10 4.09 -9.76 -12.35
N GLY A 11 4.92 -9.25 -11.44
CA GLY A 11 5.61 -10.02 -10.42
C GLY A 11 5.19 -9.57 -9.03
N PHE A 12 5.36 -10.45 -8.02
CA PHE A 12 5.05 -10.14 -6.63
C PHE A 12 6.27 -10.23 -5.73
N VAL A 13 6.44 -9.25 -4.82
CA VAL A 13 7.34 -9.36 -3.68
C VAL A 13 6.49 -9.40 -2.40
N GLY A 14 6.61 -10.48 -1.64
CA GLY A 14 5.71 -10.82 -0.55
C GLY A 14 4.46 -11.57 -1.02
N GLY A 15 3.55 -11.80 -0.12
CA GLY A 15 2.26 -12.41 -0.46
C GLY A 15 2.26 -13.93 -0.57
N GLY A 16 3.21 -14.60 0.08
CA GLY A 16 3.23 -16.05 0.22
C GLY A 16 2.09 -16.60 1.08
N GLU A 17 2.10 -17.91 1.29
CA GLU A 17 1.10 -18.60 2.09
C GLU A 17 0.92 -17.95 3.46
N GLY A 18 -0.33 -17.67 3.82
CA GLY A 18 -0.72 -16.98 5.06
C GLY A 18 -0.69 -15.44 4.97
N ALA A 19 -0.37 -14.84 3.81
CA ALA A 19 -0.47 -13.40 3.61
C ALA A 19 -1.88 -12.99 3.18
N PHE A 20 -2.40 -11.92 3.79
CA PHE A 20 -3.79 -11.47 3.58
C PHE A 20 -3.95 -10.69 2.27
N ILE A 21 -3.25 -9.55 2.11
CA ILE A 21 -3.60 -8.55 1.07
C ILE A 21 -3.25 -8.99 -0.35
N ALA A 22 -2.24 -9.84 -0.51
CA ALA A 22 -1.81 -10.30 -1.82
C ALA A 22 -2.91 -11.05 -2.59
N GLN A 23 -3.77 -11.79 -1.88
CA GLN A 23 -4.90 -12.47 -2.50
C GLN A 23 -5.88 -11.46 -3.12
N ALA A 24 -6.20 -10.38 -2.41
CA ALA A 24 -7.08 -9.34 -2.91
C ALA A 24 -6.51 -8.69 -4.18
N HIS A 25 -5.22 -8.36 -4.20
CA HIS A 25 -4.57 -7.80 -5.39
C HIS A 25 -4.56 -8.76 -6.57
N ARG A 26 -4.29 -10.06 -6.35
CA ARG A 26 -4.34 -11.06 -7.42
C ARG A 26 -5.75 -11.25 -7.97
N GLN A 27 -6.77 -11.27 -7.11
CA GLN A 27 -8.17 -11.33 -7.53
C GLN A 27 -8.56 -10.10 -8.35
N ALA A 28 -8.23 -8.90 -7.86
CA ALA A 28 -8.49 -7.65 -8.57
C ALA A 28 -7.82 -7.62 -9.96
N ALA A 29 -6.55 -8.01 -10.04
CA ALA A 29 -5.81 -8.09 -11.30
C ALA A 29 -6.39 -9.12 -12.29
N GLY A 30 -7.08 -10.14 -11.77
CA GLY A 30 -7.73 -11.17 -12.59
C GLY A 30 -9.09 -10.78 -13.16
N LEU A 31 -9.77 -9.73 -12.63
CA LEU A 31 -11.16 -9.42 -12.95
C LEU A 31 -11.39 -9.07 -14.43
N ASP A 32 -10.47 -8.35 -15.03
CA ASP A 32 -10.60 -7.90 -16.44
C ASP A 32 -9.64 -8.62 -17.41
N GLY A 33 -8.85 -9.54 -16.90
CA GLY A 33 -7.91 -10.35 -17.68
C GLY A 33 -6.73 -9.57 -18.28
N ARG A 34 -6.46 -8.35 -17.81
CA ARG A 34 -5.39 -7.50 -18.35
C ARG A 34 -4.01 -7.81 -17.78
N PHE A 35 -3.93 -8.58 -16.71
CA PHE A 35 -2.68 -8.92 -16.04
C PHE A 35 -2.44 -10.42 -16.06
N GLU A 36 -1.19 -10.81 -16.02
CA GLU A 36 -0.74 -12.18 -15.78
C GLU A 36 0.41 -12.21 -14.79
N LEU A 37 0.32 -13.09 -13.81
CA LEU A 37 1.40 -13.32 -12.86
C LEU A 37 2.47 -14.18 -13.53
N VAL A 38 3.70 -13.68 -13.59
CA VAL A 38 4.80 -14.38 -14.27
C VAL A 38 5.96 -14.77 -13.37
N CYS A 39 6.11 -14.11 -12.21
CA CYS A 39 7.21 -14.39 -11.28
C CYS A 39 6.89 -13.90 -9.86
N GLY A 40 7.70 -14.30 -8.88
CA GLY A 40 7.60 -13.77 -7.53
C GLY A 40 8.74 -14.17 -6.60
N ALA A 41 8.89 -13.36 -5.54
CA ALA A 41 9.65 -13.63 -4.33
C ALA A 41 8.69 -13.51 -3.15
N PHE A 42 7.97 -14.59 -2.84
CA PHE A 42 6.77 -14.56 -2.01
C PHE A 42 7.07 -14.59 -0.51
N SER A 43 8.17 -15.21 -0.11
CA SER A 43 8.55 -15.38 1.29
C SER A 43 10.05 -15.50 1.45
N ARG A 44 10.57 -15.07 2.61
CA ARG A 44 11.96 -15.34 3.03
C ARG A 44 12.16 -16.80 3.46
N ASP A 45 11.09 -17.51 3.82
CA ASP A 45 11.11 -18.95 4.03
C ASP A 45 11.06 -19.64 2.67
N ALA A 46 12.13 -20.37 2.33
CA ALA A 46 12.29 -20.99 1.02
C ALA A 46 11.18 -22.02 0.71
N GLN A 47 10.71 -22.76 1.70
CA GLN A 47 9.65 -23.75 1.50
C GLN A 47 8.29 -23.05 1.24
N ASN A 48 7.97 -22.00 2.02
CA ASN A 48 6.78 -21.20 1.79
C ASN A 48 6.85 -20.51 0.41
N ASN A 49 8.01 -19.99 0.04
CA ASN A 49 8.22 -19.35 -1.27
C ASN A 49 7.90 -20.32 -2.42
N GLN A 50 8.48 -21.51 -2.40
CA GLN A 50 8.27 -22.53 -3.44
C GLN A 50 6.83 -23.05 -3.47
N ARG A 51 6.23 -23.34 -2.30
CA ARG A 51 4.82 -23.76 -2.23
C ARG A 51 3.89 -22.68 -2.78
N SER A 52 4.14 -21.42 -2.44
CA SER A 52 3.35 -20.30 -2.91
C SER A 52 3.41 -20.15 -4.43
N GLY A 53 4.60 -20.24 -5.00
CA GLY A 53 4.79 -20.18 -6.46
C GLY A 53 4.10 -21.33 -7.18
N ALA A 54 4.26 -22.56 -6.68
CA ALA A 54 3.61 -23.75 -7.24
C ALA A 54 2.09 -23.67 -7.17
N ALA A 55 1.52 -23.21 -6.04
CA ALA A 55 0.08 -23.02 -5.88
C ALA A 55 -0.49 -21.95 -6.83
N LEU A 56 0.34 -21.01 -7.29
CA LEU A 56 0.00 -19.97 -8.26
C LEU A 56 0.29 -20.38 -9.71
N GLY A 57 0.74 -21.62 -9.95
CA GLY A 57 1.03 -22.12 -11.28
C GLY A 57 2.31 -21.57 -11.91
N LEU A 58 3.21 -20.99 -11.12
CA LEU A 58 4.46 -20.46 -11.63
C LEU A 58 5.51 -21.58 -11.81
N PRO A 59 6.33 -21.50 -12.86
CA PRO A 59 7.47 -22.36 -13.02
C PRO A 59 8.52 -22.09 -11.91
N ALA A 60 9.16 -23.14 -11.38
CA ALA A 60 10.07 -23.01 -10.24
C ALA A 60 11.20 -21.99 -10.46
N GLN A 61 11.71 -21.87 -11.69
CA GLN A 61 12.75 -20.91 -12.07
C GLN A 61 12.29 -19.45 -12.06
N ARG A 62 10.99 -19.18 -11.90
CA ARG A 62 10.41 -17.83 -11.77
C ARG A 62 9.95 -17.55 -10.32
N CYS A 63 10.29 -18.45 -9.38
CA CYS A 63 10.10 -18.28 -7.94
C CYS A 63 11.47 -18.01 -7.32
N TYR A 64 11.78 -16.77 -7.05
CA TYR A 64 13.10 -16.30 -6.63
C TYR A 64 13.22 -16.30 -5.10
N ASP A 65 14.39 -16.58 -4.56
CA ASP A 65 14.64 -16.65 -3.12
C ASP A 65 14.66 -15.27 -2.46
N SER A 66 14.98 -14.22 -3.25
CA SER A 66 14.94 -12.84 -2.79
C SER A 66 14.39 -11.92 -3.87
N TRP A 67 13.92 -10.73 -3.47
CA TRP A 67 13.51 -9.71 -4.41
C TRP A 67 14.71 -9.15 -5.21
N GLN A 68 15.92 -9.19 -4.64
CA GLN A 68 17.15 -8.80 -5.32
C GLN A 68 17.46 -9.75 -6.50
N ASP A 69 17.42 -11.06 -6.25
CA ASP A 69 17.61 -12.06 -7.29
C ASP A 69 16.54 -11.97 -8.37
N MET A 70 15.27 -11.73 -7.94
CA MET A 70 14.16 -11.52 -8.86
C MET A 70 14.42 -10.33 -9.79
N LEU A 71 14.77 -9.16 -9.25
CA LEU A 71 15.01 -7.96 -10.06
C LEU A 71 16.22 -8.16 -11.02
N ALA A 72 17.28 -8.79 -10.53
CA ALA A 72 18.45 -9.08 -11.34
C ALA A 72 18.12 -10.04 -12.50
N ALA A 73 17.45 -11.16 -12.20
CA ALA A 73 17.09 -12.15 -13.22
C ALA A 73 16.09 -11.59 -14.25
N GLU A 74 15.03 -10.90 -13.78
CA GLU A 74 14.02 -10.32 -14.65
C GLU A 74 14.59 -9.23 -15.57
N SER A 75 15.60 -8.46 -15.10
CA SER A 75 16.27 -7.44 -15.91
C SER A 75 17.09 -8.02 -17.07
N MET A 76 17.50 -9.30 -16.96
CA MET A 76 18.27 -10.00 -18.00
C MET A 76 17.38 -10.66 -19.06
N LEU A 77 16.08 -10.79 -18.79
CA LEU A 77 15.13 -11.37 -19.75
C LEU A 77 14.79 -10.35 -20.85
N SER A 78 14.42 -10.88 -22.02
CA SER A 78 13.94 -10.06 -23.12
C SER A 78 12.66 -9.28 -22.78
N PRO A 79 12.42 -8.12 -23.41
CA PRO A 79 11.26 -7.27 -23.10
C PRO A 79 9.89 -7.96 -23.24
N ASP A 80 9.80 -9.01 -24.00
CA ASP A 80 8.59 -9.82 -24.21
C ASP A 80 8.39 -10.92 -23.17
N GLN A 81 9.41 -11.21 -22.35
CA GLN A 81 9.40 -12.26 -21.33
C GLN A 81 9.42 -11.73 -19.90
N ARG A 82 10.16 -10.63 -19.66
CA ARG A 82 10.33 -10.08 -18.32
C ARG A 82 9.02 -9.54 -17.74
N MET A 83 8.93 -9.46 -16.44
CA MET A 83 7.86 -8.69 -15.80
C MET A 83 7.92 -7.22 -16.23
N GLU A 84 6.77 -6.54 -16.15
CA GLU A 84 6.62 -5.11 -16.45
C GLU A 84 6.22 -4.32 -15.22
N LEU A 85 5.42 -4.95 -14.36
CA LEU A 85 4.87 -4.40 -13.14
C LEU A 85 5.27 -5.26 -11.94
N LEU A 86 5.89 -4.64 -10.95
CA LEU A 86 6.13 -5.24 -9.64
C LEU A 86 5.02 -4.83 -8.67
N VAL A 87 4.41 -5.81 -8.00
CA VAL A 87 3.47 -5.61 -6.89
C VAL A 87 4.17 -5.91 -5.57
N ILE A 88 4.19 -4.92 -4.66
CA ILE A 88 4.87 -5.01 -3.37
C ILE A 88 3.83 -5.12 -2.27
N VAL A 89 3.85 -6.23 -1.53
CA VAL A 89 2.91 -6.57 -0.44
C VAL A 89 3.63 -7.10 0.80
N THR A 90 4.77 -6.51 1.08
CA THR A 90 5.64 -6.82 2.22
C THR A 90 5.25 -6.01 3.46
N PRO A 91 5.89 -6.22 4.64
CA PRO A 91 5.89 -5.24 5.72
C PRO A 91 6.49 -3.90 5.26
N ASN A 92 6.06 -2.81 5.93
CA ASN A 92 6.29 -1.42 5.49
C ASN A 92 7.76 -1.06 5.23
N HIS A 93 8.70 -1.56 6.06
CA HIS A 93 10.13 -1.26 5.94
C HIS A 93 10.76 -1.69 4.61
N LEU A 94 10.10 -2.57 3.87
CA LEU A 94 10.58 -3.04 2.56
C LEU A 94 9.96 -2.27 1.37
N HIS A 95 8.91 -1.45 1.59
CA HIS A 95 8.22 -0.78 0.48
C HIS A 95 9.16 0.13 -0.31
N ALA A 96 9.77 1.12 0.33
CA ALA A 96 10.65 2.08 -0.34
C ALA A 96 11.92 1.46 -0.93
N PRO A 97 12.67 0.59 -0.24
CA PRO A 97 13.84 -0.07 -0.81
C PRO A 97 13.53 -0.91 -2.05
N VAL A 98 12.49 -1.75 -1.98
CA VAL A 98 12.10 -2.61 -3.11
C VAL A 98 11.57 -1.78 -4.27
N ALA A 99 10.73 -0.77 -4.01
CA ALA A 99 10.20 0.12 -5.03
C ALA A 99 11.31 0.90 -5.74
N SER A 100 12.26 1.47 -4.99
CA SER A 100 13.38 2.22 -5.56
C SER A 100 14.27 1.36 -6.46
N ALA A 101 14.56 0.13 -6.03
CA ALA A 101 15.33 -0.82 -6.83
C ALA A 101 14.59 -1.22 -8.11
N ALA A 102 13.30 -1.55 -8.02
CA ALA A 102 12.49 -1.94 -9.16
C ALA A 102 12.34 -0.83 -10.20
N LEU A 103 12.06 0.41 -9.75
CA LEU A 103 11.98 1.58 -10.62
C LEU A 103 13.31 1.86 -11.33
N SER A 104 14.43 1.73 -10.60
CA SER A 104 15.78 1.90 -11.15
C SER A 104 16.13 0.81 -12.17
N ALA A 105 15.61 -0.41 -11.98
CA ALA A 105 15.75 -1.53 -12.91
C ALA A 105 14.78 -1.42 -14.12
N GLY A 106 13.95 -0.39 -14.17
CA GLY A 106 13.06 -0.10 -15.30
C GLY A 106 11.70 -0.80 -15.25
N PHE A 107 11.25 -1.24 -14.07
CA PHE A 107 9.92 -1.81 -13.86
C PHE A 107 8.95 -0.75 -13.33
N HIS A 108 7.67 -0.87 -13.69
CA HIS A 108 6.60 -0.15 -13.01
C HIS A 108 6.34 -0.78 -11.63
N VAL A 109 5.83 0.01 -10.70
CA VAL A 109 5.61 -0.44 -9.31
C VAL A 109 4.18 -0.13 -8.88
N PHE A 110 3.52 -1.11 -8.27
CA PHE A 110 2.33 -0.95 -7.45
C PHE A 110 2.67 -1.41 -6.03
N SER A 111 2.69 -0.50 -5.08
CA SER A 111 3.11 -0.78 -3.71
C SER A 111 1.94 -0.67 -2.73
N GLU A 112 1.90 -1.56 -1.75
CA GLU A 112 1.08 -1.33 -0.56
C GLU A 112 1.50 -0.06 0.16
N LYS A 113 0.54 0.51 0.87
CA LYS A 113 0.74 1.66 1.75
C LYS A 113 1.29 1.21 3.13
N PRO A 114 1.97 2.09 3.86
CA PRO A 114 2.49 3.40 3.44
C PRO A 114 3.65 3.28 2.45
N ALA A 115 3.96 4.35 1.74
CA ALA A 115 5.04 4.34 0.73
C ALA A 115 6.42 4.05 1.33
N ALA A 116 6.64 4.48 2.58
CA ALA A 116 7.89 4.35 3.33
C ALA A 116 7.64 4.50 4.82
N LEU A 117 8.67 4.31 5.65
CA LEU A 117 8.58 4.44 7.12
C LEU A 117 8.60 5.90 7.60
N ASN A 118 9.18 6.80 6.82
CA ASN A 118 9.37 8.20 7.22
C ASN A 118 9.48 9.13 6.00
N LEU A 119 9.44 10.45 6.25
CA LEU A 119 9.47 11.48 5.23
C LEU A 119 10.77 11.45 4.40
N ALA A 120 11.92 11.18 5.00
CA ALA A 120 13.19 11.16 4.27
C ALA A 120 13.23 10.05 3.21
N GLU A 121 12.69 8.88 3.54
CA GLU A 121 12.54 7.76 2.62
C GLU A 121 11.54 8.09 1.49
N VAL A 122 10.40 8.72 1.81
CA VAL A 122 9.42 9.16 0.79
C VAL A 122 10.07 10.14 -0.18
N GLN A 123 10.82 11.14 0.32
CA GLN A 123 11.53 12.09 -0.53
C GLN A 123 12.63 11.44 -1.38
N ALA A 124 13.30 10.40 -0.85
CA ALA A 124 14.26 9.63 -1.63
C ALA A 124 13.55 8.84 -2.75
N LEU A 125 12.44 8.18 -2.42
CA LEU A 125 11.64 7.45 -3.40
C LEU A 125 11.07 8.38 -4.49
N GLU A 126 10.57 9.57 -4.13
CA GLU A 126 10.07 10.57 -5.07
C GLU A 126 11.14 10.96 -6.12
N ARG A 127 12.39 11.15 -5.67
CA ARG A 127 13.50 11.42 -6.59
C ARG A 127 13.76 10.25 -7.54
N VAL A 128 13.62 9.01 -7.10
CA VAL A 128 13.75 7.82 -7.95
C VAL A 128 12.59 7.75 -8.95
N VAL A 129 11.36 7.93 -8.50
CA VAL A 129 10.17 7.96 -9.36
C VAL A 129 10.35 8.97 -10.48
N SER A 130 10.74 10.22 -10.14
CA SER A 130 10.89 11.31 -11.10
C SER A 130 11.97 11.02 -12.17
N ARG A 131 13.01 10.26 -11.81
CA ARG A 131 14.12 9.93 -12.73
C ARG A 131 13.85 8.68 -13.56
N SER A 132 13.06 7.74 -13.04
CA SER A 132 12.87 6.42 -13.64
C SER A 132 12.06 6.43 -14.92
N GLN A 133 11.21 7.45 -15.13
CA GLN A 133 10.17 7.48 -16.16
C GLN A 133 9.23 6.25 -16.09
N ARG A 134 9.07 5.68 -14.90
CA ARG A 134 8.18 4.56 -14.63
C ARG A 134 7.01 5.03 -13.76
N ILE A 135 5.95 4.28 -13.81
CA ILE A 135 4.78 4.53 -12.97
C ILE A 135 5.04 3.92 -11.59
N TYR A 136 4.86 4.73 -10.56
CA TYR A 136 4.71 4.28 -9.19
C TYR A 136 3.27 4.56 -8.74
N ALA A 137 2.56 3.52 -8.35
CA ALA A 137 1.20 3.63 -7.81
C ALA A 137 1.17 3.11 -6.36
N LEU A 138 0.53 3.86 -5.47
CA LEU A 138 0.37 3.53 -4.06
C LEU A 138 -1.06 3.04 -3.80
N ALA A 139 -1.19 1.95 -3.06
CA ALA A 139 -2.45 1.26 -2.82
C ALA A 139 -3.37 1.97 -1.81
N HIS A 140 -3.78 3.20 -2.12
CA HIS A 140 -4.90 3.85 -1.44
C HIS A 140 -6.22 3.29 -2.01
N THR A 141 -6.52 2.03 -1.71
CA THR A 141 -7.57 1.24 -2.36
C THR A 141 -8.96 1.85 -2.25
N TYR A 142 -9.26 2.57 -1.19
CA TYR A 142 -10.56 3.25 -1.01
C TYR A 142 -10.80 4.35 -2.03
N LEU A 143 -9.77 4.96 -2.59
CA LEU A 143 -9.91 5.93 -3.68
C LEU A 143 -10.38 5.29 -4.99
N GLY A 144 -10.36 3.96 -5.10
CA GLY A 144 -10.86 3.22 -6.26
C GLY A 144 -12.39 3.05 -6.30
N TYR A 145 -13.11 3.34 -5.21
CA TYR A 145 -14.56 3.17 -5.19
C TYR A 145 -15.27 4.23 -6.03
N ALA A 146 -16.21 3.80 -6.87
CA ALA A 146 -16.98 4.69 -7.74
C ALA A 146 -17.68 5.83 -6.98
N MET A 147 -18.24 5.53 -5.80
CA MET A 147 -18.91 6.54 -4.96
C MET A 147 -17.95 7.58 -4.38
N VAL A 148 -16.69 7.23 -4.16
CA VAL A 148 -15.66 8.19 -3.74
C VAL A 148 -15.34 9.17 -4.87
N TRP A 149 -15.26 8.69 -6.10
CA TRP A 149 -15.11 9.54 -7.28
C TRP A 149 -16.33 10.45 -7.48
N GLN A 150 -17.54 9.91 -7.30
CA GLN A 150 -18.76 10.73 -7.36
C GLN A 150 -18.76 11.81 -6.28
N ALA A 151 -18.39 11.50 -5.05
CA ALA A 151 -18.29 12.47 -3.97
C ALA A 151 -17.30 13.60 -4.32
N ARG A 152 -16.13 13.26 -4.86
CA ARG A 152 -15.15 14.22 -5.36
C ARG A 152 -15.75 15.12 -6.46
N GLU A 153 -16.45 14.54 -7.42
CA GLU A 153 -17.08 15.30 -8.51
C GLU A 153 -18.17 16.26 -7.99
N MET A 154 -18.96 15.81 -7.03
CA MET A 154 -19.99 16.68 -6.39
C MET A 154 -19.37 17.86 -5.64
N VAL A 155 -18.21 17.68 -5.02
CA VAL A 155 -17.45 18.78 -4.42
C VAL A 155 -16.90 19.70 -5.50
N ALA A 156 -16.23 19.14 -6.50
CA ALA A 156 -15.55 19.89 -7.56
C ALA A 156 -16.52 20.71 -8.42
N SER A 157 -17.69 20.17 -8.73
CA SER A 157 -18.74 20.86 -9.49
C SER A 157 -19.52 21.90 -8.68
N GLY A 158 -19.28 21.98 -7.36
CA GLY A 158 -19.94 22.95 -6.49
C GLY A 158 -21.40 22.63 -6.16
N VAL A 159 -21.92 21.45 -6.50
CA VAL A 159 -23.32 21.06 -6.29
C VAL A 159 -23.71 21.05 -4.81
N ILE A 160 -22.76 20.82 -3.91
CA ILE A 160 -22.96 20.91 -2.44
C ILE A 160 -22.56 22.27 -1.86
N GLY A 161 -22.16 23.22 -2.71
CA GLY A 161 -21.65 24.51 -2.31
C GLY A 161 -20.22 24.47 -1.77
N ARG A 162 -19.77 25.55 -1.15
CA ARG A 162 -18.42 25.66 -0.59
C ARG A 162 -18.25 24.70 0.60
N LEU A 163 -17.17 23.94 0.62
CA LEU A 163 -16.79 23.13 1.78
C LEU A 163 -16.52 24.04 2.99
N ARG A 164 -17.12 23.68 4.13
CA ARG A 164 -16.90 24.35 5.41
C ARG A 164 -16.29 23.40 6.44
N LYS A 165 -16.69 22.11 6.37
CA LYS A 165 -16.24 21.07 7.30
C LYS A 165 -16.09 19.74 6.61
N VAL A 166 -15.04 19.00 7.00
CA VAL A 166 -14.77 17.63 6.59
C VAL A 166 -14.69 16.76 7.85
N LEU A 167 -15.45 15.69 7.88
CA LEU A 167 -15.39 14.67 8.93
C LEU A 167 -15.00 13.37 8.25
N VAL A 168 -13.93 12.75 8.72
CA VAL A 168 -13.47 11.46 8.23
C VAL A 168 -13.13 10.55 9.41
N GLU A 169 -13.65 9.32 9.35
CA GLU A 169 -13.53 8.37 10.43
C GLU A 169 -13.13 7.00 9.88
N TYR A 170 -12.22 6.33 10.57
CA TYR A 170 -11.86 4.96 10.28
C TYR A 170 -11.68 4.15 11.57
N PRO A 171 -12.78 3.75 12.22
CA PRO A 171 -12.71 2.87 13.37
C PRO A 171 -12.63 1.40 12.95
N GLN A 172 -11.78 0.64 13.62
CA GLN A 172 -11.68 -0.82 13.58
C GLN A 172 -11.57 -1.33 15.01
N GLY A 173 -11.97 -2.55 15.28
CA GLY A 173 -11.92 -3.11 16.65
C GLY A 173 -10.99 -4.32 16.78
N TRP A 174 -10.20 -4.62 15.76
CA TRP A 174 -9.43 -5.87 15.71
C TRP A 174 -8.22 -5.92 16.66
N LEU A 175 -7.77 -4.75 17.14
CA LEU A 175 -6.72 -4.60 18.14
C LEU A 175 -7.25 -4.19 19.53
N SER A 176 -8.57 -4.29 19.77
CA SER A 176 -9.16 -3.97 21.09
C SER A 176 -8.66 -4.87 22.23
N THR A 177 -8.07 -6.01 21.90
CA THR A 177 -7.36 -6.89 22.82
C THR A 177 -5.93 -7.09 22.39
N ASP A 178 -5.07 -7.51 23.32
CA ASP A 178 -3.68 -7.82 23.00
C ASP A 178 -3.61 -9.14 22.22
N VAL A 179 -3.39 -9.03 20.91
CA VAL A 179 -3.24 -10.18 19.98
C VAL A 179 -1.82 -10.28 19.42
N ALA A 180 -0.94 -9.31 19.73
CA ALA A 180 0.47 -9.38 19.37
C ALA A 180 1.18 -10.46 20.20
N GLY A 181 2.12 -11.18 19.61
CA GLY A 181 2.82 -12.29 20.27
C GLY A 181 1.98 -13.56 20.45
N GLN A 182 0.72 -13.57 20.00
CA GLN A 182 -0.18 -14.72 20.09
C GLN A 182 -0.33 -15.48 18.77
N GLY A 183 0.66 -15.34 17.88
CA GLY A 183 0.67 -15.99 16.56
C GLY A 183 -0.11 -15.23 15.48
N ASN A 184 -0.58 -14.02 15.78
CA ASN A 184 -1.19 -13.13 14.78
C ASN A 184 -0.09 -12.37 14.03
N LYS A 185 0.37 -12.92 12.92
CA LYS A 185 1.43 -12.33 12.08
C LYS A 185 1.14 -10.86 11.69
N GLN A 186 -0.12 -10.48 11.54
CA GLN A 186 -0.50 -9.11 11.15
C GLN A 186 -0.32 -8.12 12.31
N ALA A 187 -0.58 -8.54 13.54
CA ALA A 187 -0.34 -7.74 14.73
C ALA A 187 1.16 -7.66 15.05
N ASP A 188 1.88 -8.79 14.94
CA ASP A 188 3.28 -8.88 15.36
C ASP A 188 4.20 -7.87 14.64
N TRP A 189 4.10 -7.75 13.31
CA TRP A 189 4.96 -6.81 12.59
C TRP A 189 4.47 -5.35 12.68
N ARG A 190 3.14 -5.14 12.89
CA ARG A 190 2.57 -3.79 13.04
C ARG A 190 2.92 -3.14 14.38
N ASP A 191 3.09 -3.93 15.42
CA ASP A 191 3.51 -3.43 16.74
C ASP A 191 5.03 -3.20 16.84
N ASN A 192 5.79 -3.58 15.81
CA ASN A 192 7.23 -3.37 15.75
C ASN A 192 7.56 -2.09 14.96
N PRO A 193 8.06 -1.00 15.63
CA PRO A 193 8.39 0.26 14.96
C PRO A 193 9.43 0.14 13.84
N GLU A 194 10.34 -0.84 13.92
CA GLU A 194 11.35 -1.08 12.88
C GLU A 194 10.73 -1.62 11.58
N GLN A 195 9.57 -2.25 11.67
CA GLN A 195 8.89 -2.87 10.53
C GLN A 195 7.72 -2.03 10.01
N SER A 196 6.97 -1.40 10.93
CA SER A 196 5.78 -0.61 10.59
C SER A 196 6.04 0.88 10.43
N GLY A 197 7.12 1.40 11.03
CA GLY A 197 7.38 2.83 11.14
C GLY A 197 6.94 3.40 12.49
N ILE A 198 6.97 4.71 12.63
CA ILE A 198 6.73 5.42 13.91
C ILE A 198 5.23 5.60 14.24
N GLY A 199 4.33 5.26 13.34
CA GLY A 199 2.88 5.34 13.55
C GLY A 199 2.23 3.97 13.51
N GLY A 200 1.44 3.63 14.52
CA GLY A 200 0.63 2.42 14.58
C GLY A 200 -0.68 2.60 13.81
N CYS A 201 -1.75 2.89 14.54
CA CYS A 201 -3.07 3.16 13.96
C CYS A 201 -3.04 4.28 12.92
N ILE A 202 -2.37 5.39 13.22
CA ILE A 202 -2.30 6.52 12.29
C ILE A 202 -1.54 6.15 11.01
N GLY A 203 -0.49 5.35 11.10
CA GLY A 203 0.29 4.86 9.95
C GLY A 203 -0.44 3.79 9.14
N ASP A 204 -1.23 2.94 9.79
CA ASP A 204 -1.95 1.84 9.12
C ASP A 204 -3.26 2.29 8.49
N ILE A 205 -4.19 2.87 9.27
CA ILE A 205 -5.53 3.25 8.80
C ILE A 205 -5.75 4.76 8.70
N GLY A 206 -5.06 5.56 9.52
CA GLY A 206 -5.13 7.01 9.44
C GLY A 206 -4.65 7.56 8.10
N THR A 207 -3.66 6.93 7.46
CA THR A 207 -3.21 7.28 6.10
C THR A 207 -4.33 7.16 5.06
N HIS A 208 -5.20 6.18 5.18
CA HIS A 208 -6.37 6.03 4.31
C HIS A 208 -7.39 7.14 4.54
N ALA A 209 -7.70 7.44 5.81
CA ALA A 209 -8.64 8.50 6.15
C ALA A 209 -8.12 9.87 5.69
N PHE A 210 -6.83 10.14 5.89
CA PHE A 210 -6.17 11.36 5.44
C PHE A 210 -6.23 11.51 3.92
N SER A 211 -5.81 10.48 3.20
CA SER A 211 -5.84 10.46 1.73
C SER A 211 -7.25 10.60 1.17
N LEU A 212 -8.25 9.98 1.80
CA LEU A 212 -9.65 10.08 1.40
C LEU A 212 -10.18 11.52 1.58
N ALA A 213 -9.87 12.16 2.71
CA ALA A 213 -10.28 13.54 2.98
C ALA A 213 -9.73 14.51 1.93
N GLU A 214 -8.43 14.45 1.65
CA GLU A 214 -7.80 15.29 0.61
C GLU A 214 -8.33 15.01 -0.79
N PHE A 215 -8.50 13.73 -1.11
CA PHE A 215 -8.98 13.32 -2.42
C PHE A 215 -10.39 13.83 -2.71
N VAL A 216 -11.33 13.62 -1.78
CA VAL A 216 -12.73 14.06 -1.95
C VAL A 216 -12.82 15.59 -1.93
N ALA A 217 -12.10 16.24 -1.01
CA ALA A 217 -12.08 17.72 -0.94
C ALA A 217 -11.39 18.38 -2.14
N GLY A 218 -10.52 17.63 -2.86
CA GLY A 218 -9.76 18.17 -3.99
C GLY A 218 -8.67 19.17 -3.59
N GLN A 219 -8.25 19.19 -2.34
CA GLN A 219 -7.28 20.13 -1.80
C GLN A 219 -6.51 19.55 -0.61
N PRO A 220 -5.27 20.01 -0.34
CA PRO A 220 -4.45 19.46 0.72
C PRO A 220 -4.85 19.97 2.11
N ILE A 221 -4.55 19.17 3.12
CA ILE A 221 -4.53 19.55 4.52
C ILE A 221 -3.24 20.33 4.80
N GLN A 222 -3.35 21.54 5.37
CA GLN A 222 -2.20 22.42 5.64
C GLN A 222 -1.79 22.46 7.11
N PHE A 223 -2.77 22.35 8.01
CA PHE A 223 -2.50 22.43 9.45
C PHE A 223 -3.14 21.25 10.15
N ILE A 224 -2.42 20.69 11.10
CA ILE A 224 -2.87 19.56 11.90
C ILE A 224 -2.55 19.84 13.37
N SER A 225 -3.51 19.49 14.22
CA SER A 225 -3.32 19.30 15.66
C SER A 225 -3.82 17.91 16.01
N ALA A 226 -2.97 17.05 16.57
CA ALA A 226 -3.28 15.66 16.78
C ALA A 226 -3.04 15.22 18.20
N MET A 227 -3.86 14.29 18.68
CA MET A 227 -3.67 13.51 19.86
C MET A 227 -3.58 12.05 19.45
N LEU A 228 -2.45 11.41 19.76
CA LEU A 228 -2.22 9.99 19.54
C LEU A 228 -2.17 9.31 20.90
N GLY A 229 -2.77 8.14 20.99
CA GLY A 229 -2.81 7.36 22.23
C GLY A 229 -2.55 5.88 21.99
N SER A 230 -2.12 5.21 23.06
CA SER A 230 -2.08 3.75 23.14
C SER A 230 -2.89 3.33 24.37
N HIS A 231 -3.91 2.51 24.19
CA HIS A 231 -4.81 2.04 25.24
C HIS A 231 -4.30 0.76 25.90
N LEU A 232 -3.47 0.00 25.20
CA LEU A 232 -2.84 -1.19 25.74
C LEU A 232 -1.38 -0.91 26.10
N SER A 233 -1.01 -1.10 27.37
CA SER A 233 0.33 -0.84 27.90
C SER A 233 1.44 -1.69 27.26
N SER A 234 1.08 -2.79 26.62
CA SER A 234 2.00 -3.66 25.87
C SER A 234 2.44 -3.07 24.52
N ARG A 235 1.70 -2.09 23.98
CA ARG A 235 1.97 -1.53 22.65
C ARG A 235 2.99 -0.41 22.68
N GLN A 236 3.87 -0.44 21.68
CA GLN A 236 4.89 0.59 21.46
C GLN A 236 4.38 1.74 20.58
N LEU A 237 3.33 1.50 19.79
CA LEU A 237 2.78 2.45 18.84
C LEU A 237 1.34 2.84 19.20
N ASP A 238 0.85 3.91 18.58
CA ASP A 238 -0.52 4.37 18.75
C ASP A 238 -1.54 3.33 18.23
N ASP A 239 -2.63 3.17 18.98
CA ASP A 239 -3.81 2.39 18.57
C ASP A 239 -5.05 3.26 18.40
N ASP A 240 -4.94 4.55 18.74
CA ASP A 240 -5.98 5.56 18.60
C ASP A 240 -5.38 6.91 18.19
N ALA A 241 -6.09 7.63 17.32
CA ALA A 241 -5.69 8.94 16.82
C ALA A 241 -6.90 9.84 16.61
N SER A 242 -6.87 11.03 17.19
CA SER A 242 -7.85 12.09 16.96
C SER A 242 -7.14 13.34 16.45
N MET A 243 -7.57 13.88 15.31
CA MET A 243 -6.95 15.04 14.70
C MET A 243 -7.97 16.12 14.39
N LEU A 244 -7.59 17.37 14.64
CA LEU A 244 -8.19 18.57 14.06
C LEU A 244 -7.31 19.02 12.91
N PHE A 245 -7.91 19.42 11.80
CA PHE A 245 -7.15 19.91 10.66
C PHE A 245 -7.81 21.10 9.96
N LYS A 246 -7.02 21.79 9.15
CA LYS A 246 -7.47 22.87 8.29
C LYS A 246 -6.97 22.65 6.87
N MET A 247 -7.87 22.73 5.91
CA MET A 247 -7.57 22.61 4.49
C MET A 247 -7.09 23.93 3.88
N ALA A 248 -6.53 23.89 2.69
CA ALA A 248 -5.95 25.03 2.01
C ALA A 248 -6.94 26.18 1.77
N ASP A 249 -8.23 25.88 1.51
CA ASP A 249 -9.28 26.90 1.33
C ASP A 249 -9.88 27.43 2.64
N GLY A 250 -9.41 26.93 3.78
CA GLY A 250 -9.86 27.32 5.11
C GLY A 250 -10.97 26.44 5.69
N ALA A 251 -11.45 25.43 4.98
CA ALA A 251 -12.37 24.45 5.57
C ALA A 251 -11.69 23.72 6.75
N SER A 252 -12.41 23.52 7.85
CA SER A 252 -11.91 22.78 9.01
C SER A 252 -12.33 21.32 8.95
N GLY A 253 -11.58 20.45 9.61
CA GLY A 253 -11.95 19.04 9.65
C GLY A 253 -11.56 18.32 10.92
N VAL A 254 -12.11 17.13 11.05
CA VAL A 254 -11.79 16.15 12.09
C VAL A 254 -11.47 14.82 11.42
N LEU A 255 -10.38 14.19 11.85
CA LEU A 255 -10.05 12.82 11.47
C LEU A 255 -9.98 11.99 12.75
N ILE A 256 -10.66 10.86 12.73
CA ILE A 256 -10.61 9.84 13.78
C ILE A 256 -10.16 8.53 13.14
N ALA A 257 -9.12 7.93 13.71
CA ALA A 257 -8.67 6.60 13.38
C ALA A 257 -8.45 5.82 14.68
N SER A 258 -9.04 4.64 14.78
CA SER A 258 -8.93 3.81 15.99
C SER A 258 -8.92 2.33 15.61
N GLN A 259 -8.08 1.55 16.29
CA GLN A 259 -8.01 0.09 16.14
C GLN A 259 -8.46 -0.64 17.41
N VAL A 260 -8.99 0.10 18.38
CA VAL A 260 -9.50 -0.40 19.68
C VAL A 260 -10.98 -0.13 19.87
#